data_92429cfbe9f1d3f1fdb8ab3f8482ee58
#
_entry.id   92429cfbe9f1d3f1fdb8ab3f8482ee58
#
_cell.length_a   1.000
_cell.length_b   1.000
_cell.length_c   1.000
_cell.angle_alpha   90.00
_cell.angle_beta   90.00
_cell.angle_gamma   90.00
#
_symmetry.space_group_name_H-M   'P 1'
#
loop_
_entity.id
_entity.type
_entity.pdbx_description
1 polymer ?
#
loop_
_entity_poly.entity_id
_entity_poly.type
_entity_poly.pdbx_seq_one_letter_code
_entity_poly.pdbx_strand_id
1 'polypeptide(L)'
;MAGLKFKHLYKVYQGGVRAVNDFNLEIKDKAFVVLVGPSGCGKSTTLRMVAGLESITSGQLFIDDVMVNDVESKNRDIAMVFQSYALYPHMTVFQNMGFGLKLRHEKPEVIKEKVNAAAEILEISDLLDRKPKELSGGQRQRVALGRAIVREPNVFLLDEPLSNLDAKLRVQMRTEITKLHEKLQTTFIYVTHDQTEAMTMGDVIVVMNKGFIQQADAPVTLFEDPANLFVATFLGSPQMNIIKSSLKQEGKKIGVVLEGVESNVVWLREETVKQIINSGIDLNKQYLFGVRPDHISIADKGIPAHVEVVEQLGDETIVYVKIEGHEKNIVLKAPLLNHIKSQDDIFLDFSNERVYLFDEETEHSLIGMPSFSKLPCVISKESGMVKVGKQELDLDAEYLSHLVDNAFDSDVFLTVKPEHVLLEDQEGSVPLKVKVDFVEERTNYDIVYAVVEGINPYLIFRASKDRKIKKNDNLTVYLSLDNLKFFNEKNDSYVLREVAYPNKAVAKVSTLKDGKREVVISRGEKLVYDELPYEDGEYQFVLKQDKAEVVFDKKTAKVIEDKEVLKVAPKGQFLSVSCYDEEPQKDVNYIYAQIKGFDEYVTLAVKNNFSVYKMPKFKIVVPSDGFELLPLE
;
A
#
# COMPACT_ATOMS: atom_id res chain seq x y z
N MET A 1 -12.42 -21.20 3.57
CA MET A 1 -12.01 -20.40 2.41
C MET A 1 -11.17 -19.27 2.93
N ALA A 2 -9.95 -19.07 2.41
CA ALA A 2 -8.96 -18.25 3.10
C ALA A 2 -8.69 -16.93 2.39
N GLY A 3 -9.56 -15.94 2.62
CA GLY A 3 -9.23 -14.55 2.37
C GLY A 3 -8.26 -14.01 3.42
N LEU A 4 -7.50 -12.96 3.09
CA LEU A 4 -6.67 -12.27 4.07
C LEU A 4 -7.05 -10.79 4.10
N LYS A 5 -7.05 -10.21 5.31
CA LYS A 5 -7.23 -8.77 5.50
C LYS A 5 -6.08 -8.22 6.32
N PHE A 6 -5.45 -7.19 5.79
CA PHE A 6 -4.41 -6.41 6.45
C PHE A 6 -4.99 -5.04 6.76
N LYS A 7 -5.06 -4.69 8.04
CA LYS A 7 -5.56 -3.38 8.49
C LYS A 7 -4.44 -2.65 9.20
N HIS A 8 -3.98 -1.56 8.60
CA HIS A 8 -2.94 -0.68 9.15
C HIS A 8 -1.75 -1.46 9.70
N LEU A 9 -1.19 -2.39 8.90
CA LEU A 9 -0.12 -3.27 9.34
C LEU A 9 1.23 -2.56 9.28
N TYR A 10 1.97 -2.59 10.39
CA TYR A 10 3.30 -2.00 10.50
C TYR A 10 4.32 -3.01 10.99
N LYS A 11 5.55 -2.86 10.52
CA LYS A 11 6.72 -3.54 11.07
C LYS A 11 7.87 -2.58 11.26
N VAL A 12 8.26 -2.42 12.50
CA VAL A 12 9.44 -1.65 12.90
C VAL A 12 10.43 -2.60 13.58
N TYR A 13 11.66 -2.64 13.10
CA TYR A 13 12.73 -3.44 13.69
C TYR A 13 13.44 -2.68 14.82
N GLN A 14 14.16 -3.41 15.67
CA GLN A 14 15.05 -2.83 16.66
C GLN A 14 16.06 -1.90 15.96
N GLY A 15 16.10 -0.62 16.39
CA GLY A 15 16.87 0.42 15.70
C GLY A 15 16.06 1.37 14.84
N GLY A 16 14.71 1.26 14.84
CA GLY A 16 13.80 2.23 14.21
C GLY A 16 13.61 2.03 12.70
N VAL A 17 14.12 0.95 12.13
CA VAL A 17 13.95 0.67 10.69
C VAL A 17 12.51 0.21 10.42
N ARG A 18 11.74 1.05 9.74
CA ARG A 18 10.39 0.72 9.26
C ARG A 18 10.48 -0.13 8.00
N ALA A 19 10.16 -1.39 8.12
CA ALA A 19 10.15 -2.31 6.98
C ALA A 19 8.79 -2.39 6.29
N VAL A 20 7.71 -2.16 7.04
CA VAL A 20 6.33 -2.13 6.52
C VAL A 20 5.59 -0.97 7.18
N ASN A 21 4.93 -0.15 6.38
CA ASN A 21 4.26 1.08 6.78
C ASN A 21 2.82 1.07 6.27
N ASP A 22 1.85 1.23 7.15
CA ASP A 22 0.42 1.36 6.84
C ASP A 22 -0.05 0.42 5.72
N PHE A 23 0.31 -0.86 5.85
CA PHE A 23 0.00 -1.85 4.83
C PHE A 23 -1.46 -2.27 4.95
N ASN A 24 -2.30 -1.76 4.04
CA ASN A 24 -3.71 -2.05 3.94
C ASN A 24 -3.99 -2.83 2.66
N LEU A 25 -4.51 -4.05 2.78
CA LEU A 25 -4.80 -4.91 1.64
C LEU A 25 -5.88 -5.93 2.01
N GLU A 26 -6.81 -6.15 1.11
CA GLU A 26 -7.74 -7.26 1.18
C GLU A 26 -7.48 -8.24 0.04
N ILE A 27 -7.19 -9.49 0.38
CA ILE A 27 -6.95 -10.59 -0.55
C ILE A 27 -8.16 -11.50 -0.54
N LYS A 28 -8.79 -11.63 -1.69
CA LYS A 28 -9.93 -12.55 -1.86
C LYS A 28 -9.48 -14.00 -1.79
N ASP A 29 -10.37 -14.87 -1.32
CA ASP A 29 -10.16 -16.32 -1.37
C ASP A 29 -9.76 -16.78 -2.78
N LYS A 30 -8.79 -17.70 -2.85
CA LYS A 30 -8.25 -18.28 -4.10
C LYS A 30 -7.50 -17.32 -5.02
N ALA A 31 -7.23 -16.10 -4.60
CA ALA A 31 -6.45 -15.16 -5.40
C ALA A 31 -4.96 -15.52 -5.41
N PHE A 32 -4.31 -15.30 -6.55
CA PHE A 32 -2.86 -15.31 -6.69
C PHE A 32 -2.33 -13.89 -6.55
N VAL A 33 -1.78 -13.54 -5.40
CA VAL A 33 -1.27 -12.20 -5.11
C VAL A 33 0.25 -12.18 -5.18
N VAL A 34 0.80 -11.23 -5.94
CA VAL A 34 2.25 -11.07 -6.08
C VAL A 34 2.71 -9.76 -5.42
N LEU A 35 3.60 -9.86 -4.44
CA LEU A 35 4.29 -8.70 -3.86
C LEU A 35 5.56 -8.44 -4.67
N VAL A 36 5.68 -7.27 -5.27
CA VAL A 36 6.82 -6.89 -6.10
C VAL A 36 7.38 -5.53 -5.70
N GLY A 37 8.67 -5.31 -5.94
CA GLY A 37 9.35 -4.04 -5.62
C GLY A 37 10.85 -4.20 -5.44
N PRO A 38 11.60 -3.12 -5.24
CA PRO A 38 13.04 -3.15 -5.07
C PRO A 38 13.46 -3.94 -3.81
N SER A 39 14.75 -4.30 -3.76
CA SER A 39 15.29 -4.97 -2.58
C SER A 39 15.16 -4.09 -1.33
N GLY A 40 14.73 -4.70 -0.22
CA GLY A 40 14.55 -3.98 1.05
C GLY A 40 13.23 -3.19 1.20
N CYS A 41 12.29 -3.27 0.24
CA CYS A 41 11.01 -2.55 0.34
C CYS A 41 9.95 -3.21 1.25
N GLY A 42 10.26 -4.30 1.95
CA GLY A 42 9.36 -4.91 2.94
C GLY A 42 8.63 -6.20 2.51
N LYS A 43 8.74 -6.67 1.27
CA LYS A 43 8.02 -7.86 0.73
C LYS A 43 8.16 -9.11 1.59
N SER A 44 9.40 -9.60 1.77
CA SER A 44 9.66 -10.81 2.57
C SER A 44 9.32 -10.60 4.04
N THR A 45 9.43 -9.38 4.56
CA THR A 45 8.98 -9.04 5.92
C THR A 45 7.46 -9.21 6.05
N THR A 46 6.70 -8.67 5.09
CA THR A 46 5.23 -8.83 5.05
C THR A 46 4.86 -10.30 4.95
N LEU A 47 5.50 -11.05 4.06
CA LEU A 47 5.26 -12.49 3.92
C LEU A 47 5.55 -13.25 5.23
N ARG A 48 6.65 -12.92 5.92
CA ARG A 48 7.01 -13.53 7.21
C ARG A 48 6.05 -13.17 8.34
N MET A 49 5.47 -11.97 8.33
CA MET A 49 4.41 -11.59 9.28
C MET A 49 3.15 -12.45 9.04
N VAL A 50 2.75 -12.68 7.79
CA VAL A 50 1.66 -13.62 7.47
C VAL A 50 1.99 -15.02 7.96
N ALA A 51 3.23 -15.46 7.76
CA ALA A 51 3.70 -16.77 8.22
C ALA A 51 3.78 -16.90 9.75
N GLY A 52 3.67 -15.82 10.51
CA GLY A 52 3.91 -15.84 11.96
C GLY A 52 5.37 -16.11 12.34
N LEU A 53 6.30 -15.87 11.40
CA LEU A 53 7.75 -15.97 11.59
C LEU A 53 8.37 -14.62 11.98
N GLU A 54 7.61 -13.55 11.82
CA GLU A 54 7.98 -12.20 12.20
C GLU A 54 6.82 -11.59 12.97
N SER A 55 7.10 -10.91 14.08
CA SER A 55 6.07 -10.24 14.87
C SER A 55 5.54 -9.02 14.14
N ILE A 56 4.25 -8.79 14.24
CA ILE A 56 3.59 -7.56 13.82
C ILE A 56 3.89 -6.50 14.89
N THR A 57 4.35 -5.31 14.49
CA THR A 57 4.56 -4.23 15.45
C THR A 57 3.21 -3.63 15.82
N SER A 58 2.31 -3.49 14.85
CA SER A 58 0.96 -3.00 15.06
C SER A 58 0.06 -3.17 13.85
N GLY A 59 -1.23 -2.82 14.01
CA GLY A 59 -2.26 -3.15 13.04
C GLY A 59 -2.75 -4.57 13.21
N GLN A 60 -3.59 -5.02 12.30
CA GLN A 60 -4.31 -6.28 12.41
C GLN A 60 -4.15 -7.11 11.13
N LEU A 61 -3.89 -8.39 11.30
CA LEU A 61 -3.87 -9.37 10.23
C LEU A 61 -4.93 -10.43 10.49
N PHE A 62 -5.81 -10.63 9.51
CA PHE A 62 -6.82 -11.67 9.54
C PHE A 62 -6.55 -12.71 8.46
N ILE A 63 -6.74 -13.98 8.79
CA ILE A 63 -6.87 -15.09 7.84
C ILE A 63 -8.30 -15.60 8.00
N ASP A 64 -9.12 -15.51 6.95
CA ASP A 64 -10.56 -15.52 7.03
C ASP A 64 -11.03 -14.41 8.01
N ASP A 65 -11.93 -14.72 8.92
CA ASP A 65 -12.41 -13.76 9.92
C ASP A 65 -11.64 -13.88 11.26
N VAL A 66 -10.53 -14.63 11.29
CA VAL A 66 -9.73 -14.85 12.50
C VAL A 66 -8.52 -13.94 12.52
N MET A 67 -8.43 -13.07 13.52
CA MET A 67 -7.23 -12.27 13.77
C MET A 67 -6.07 -13.19 14.20
N VAL A 68 -4.94 -13.13 13.47
CA VAL A 68 -3.81 -14.06 13.67
C VAL A 68 -2.56 -13.40 14.22
N ASN A 69 -2.62 -12.18 14.71
CA ASN A 69 -1.45 -11.46 15.22
C ASN A 69 -0.64 -12.30 16.22
N ASP A 70 -1.31 -12.89 17.20
CA ASP A 70 -0.71 -13.69 18.29
C ASP A 70 -0.81 -15.20 18.08
N VAL A 71 -1.32 -15.63 16.91
CA VAL A 71 -1.40 -17.05 16.58
C VAL A 71 -0.04 -17.56 16.12
N GLU A 72 0.47 -18.59 16.78
CA GLU A 72 1.74 -19.24 16.40
C GLU A 72 1.68 -19.77 14.94
N SER A 73 2.78 -19.68 14.21
CA SER A 73 2.92 -20.11 12.80
C SER A 73 2.36 -21.51 12.51
N LYS A 74 2.53 -22.47 13.45
CA LYS A 74 2.04 -23.86 13.30
C LYS A 74 0.51 -23.98 13.27
N ASN A 75 -0.19 -22.98 13.82
CA ASN A 75 -1.65 -22.96 14.00
C ASN A 75 -2.37 -22.06 12.97
N ARG A 76 -1.64 -21.39 12.06
CA ARG A 76 -2.22 -20.49 11.04
C ARG A 76 -2.70 -21.21 9.78
N ASP A 77 -2.55 -22.52 9.71
CA ASP A 77 -2.91 -23.35 8.55
C ASP A 77 -2.35 -22.83 7.20
N ILE A 78 -1.08 -22.45 7.22
CA ILE A 78 -0.33 -21.95 6.08
C ILE A 78 0.83 -22.88 5.73
N ALA A 79 1.32 -22.81 4.50
CA ALA A 79 2.57 -23.42 4.10
C ALA A 79 3.49 -22.39 3.44
N MET A 80 4.77 -22.41 3.76
CA MET A 80 5.76 -21.50 3.22
C MET A 80 6.88 -22.23 2.49
N VAL A 81 7.20 -21.76 1.29
CA VAL A 81 8.36 -22.18 0.50
C VAL A 81 9.38 -21.05 0.54
N PHE A 82 10.56 -21.34 1.07
CA PHE A 82 11.65 -20.38 1.22
C PHE A 82 12.51 -20.31 -0.05
N GLN A 83 13.18 -19.22 -0.27
CA GLN A 83 14.12 -18.96 -1.36
C GLN A 83 15.21 -20.05 -1.46
N SER A 84 15.70 -20.58 -0.33
CA SER A 84 16.69 -21.64 -0.27
C SER A 84 16.11 -23.06 -0.37
N TYR A 85 14.79 -23.18 -0.59
CA TYR A 85 14.02 -24.43 -0.54
C TYR A 85 14.00 -25.12 0.82
N ALA A 86 15.00 -24.93 1.67
CA ALA A 86 15.16 -25.46 3.03
C ALA A 86 14.85 -26.97 3.14
N LEU A 87 15.34 -27.77 2.18
CA LEU A 87 15.21 -29.23 2.22
C LEU A 87 16.17 -29.85 3.22
N TYR A 88 15.71 -30.89 3.91
CA TYR A 88 16.54 -31.68 4.82
C TYR A 88 17.50 -32.56 4.02
N PRO A 89 18.82 -32.31 4.03
CA PRO A 89 19.77 -32.96 3.11
C PRO A 89 19.97 -34.44 3.35
N HIS A 90 19.71 -34.92 4.56
CA HIS A 90 19.85 -36.32 4.97
C HIS A 90 18.60 -37.17 4.68
N MET A 91 17.46 -36.53 4.40
CA MET A 91 16.18 -37.21 4.13
C MET A 91 15.99 -37.41 2.62
N THR A 92 15.26 -38.46 2.24
CA THR A 92 14.80 -38.67 0.88
C THR A 92 13.73 -37.64 0.49
N VAL A 93 13.34 -37.59 -0.79
CA VAL A 93 12.22 -36.75 -1.28
C VAL A 93 10.94 -37.13 -0.53
N PHE A 94 10.60 -38.40 -0.47
CA PHE A 94 9.45 -38.91 0.30
C PHE A 94 9.46 -38.43 1.75
N GLN A 95 10.61 -38.55 2.43
CA GLN A 95 10.75 -38.12 3.81
C GLN A 95 10.65 -36.61 3.99
N ASN A 96 11.21 -35.82 3.06
CA ASN A 96 11.08 -34.35 3.05
C ASN A 96 9.62 -33.94 2.92
N MET A 97 8.89 -34.49 1.95
CA MET A 97 7.48 -34.18 1.73
C MET A 97 6.61 -34.60 2.92
N GLY A 98 6.77 -35.81 3.43
CA GLY A 98 5.95 -36.35 4.51
C GLY A 98 6.32 -35.86 5.92
N PHE A 99 7.41 -35.10 6.09
CA PHE A 99 7.93 -34.72 7.41
C PHE A 99 6.91 -33.97 8.27
N GLY A 100 6.21 -32.99 7.68
CA GLY A 100 5.19 -32.21 8.39
C GLY A 100 4.01 -33.06 8.88
N LEU A 101 3.56 -34.03 8.09
CA LEU A 101 2.50 -34.97 8.48
C LEU A 101 2.96 -35.91 9.59
N LYS A 102 4.22 -36.36 9.53
CA LYS A 102 4.83 -37.18 10.59
C LYS A 102 4.88 -36.44 11.93
N LEU A 103 5.19 -35.15 11.93
CA LEU A 103 5.17 -34.32 13.15
C LEU A 103 3.76 -34.11 13.71
N ARG A 104 2.73 -34.17 12.86
CA ARG A 104 1.31 -34.14 13.25
C ARG A 104 0.80 -35.53 13.70
N HIS A 105 1.68 -36.54 13.79
CA HIS A 105 1.36 -37.93 14.16
C HIS A 105 0.33 -38.58 13.23
N GLU A 106 0.31 -38.19 11.94
CA GLU A 106 -0.52 -38.87 10.95
C GLU A 106 -0.10 -40.35 10.75
N LYS A 107 -1.05 -41.21 10.37
CA LYS A 107 -0.81 -42.61 10.10
C LYS A 107 0.10 -42.78 8.88
N PRO A 108 1.02 -43.77 8.88
CA PRO A 108 1.95 -44.03 7.77
C PRO A 108 1.24 -44.19 6.41
N GLU A 109 0.05 -44.81 6.39
CA GLU A 109 -0.75 -45.04 5.19
C GLU A 109 -1.24 -43.71 4.61
N VAL A 110 -1.72 -42.79 5.46
CA VAL A 110 -2.17 -41.43 5.06
C VAL A 110 -0.99 -40.59 4.55
N ILE A 111 0.18 -40.68 5.22
CA ILE A 111 1.39 -40.00 4.75
C ILE A 111 1.77 -40.50 3.36
N LYS A 112 1.75 -41.82 3.14
CA LYS A 112 2.09 -42.44 1.85
C LYS A 112 1.12 -41.99 0.77
N GLU A 113 -0.17 -41.98 1.04
CA GLU A 113 -1.21 -41.56 0.11
C GLU A 113 -1.03 -40.08 -0.30
N LYS A 114 -0.93 -39.18 0.69
CA LYS A 114 -0.79 -37.72 0.43
C LYS A 114 0.53 -37.38 -0.27
N VAL A 115 1.64 -38.03 0.09
CA VAL A 115 2.94 -37.82 -0.56
C VAL A 115 2.90 -38.32 -2.00
N ASN A 116 2.34 -39.48 -2.28
CA ASN A 116 2.23 -39.99 -3.65
C ASN A 116 1.32 -39.09 -4.51
N ALA A 117 0.17 -38.66 -3.99
CA ALA A 117 -0.72 -37.76 -4.71
C ALA A 117 -0.03 -36.42 -5.03
N ALA A 118 0.70 -35.83 -4.09
CA ALA A 118 1.47 -34.61 -4.31
C ALA A 118 2.64 -34.82 -5.30
N ALA A 119 3.31 -35.98 -5.23
CA ALA A 119 4.38 -36.32 -6.17
C ALA A 119 3.89 -36.50 -7.60
N GLU A 120 2.70 -37.07 -7.76
CA GLU A 120 2.04 -37.19 -9.07
C GLU A 120 1.66 -35.81 -9.64
N ILE A 121 1.09 -34.91 -8.81
CA ILE A 121 0.75 -33.55 -9.21
C ILE A 121 1.99 -32.81 -9.74
N LEU A 122 3.16 -33.04 -9.14
CA LEU A 122 4.41 -32.35 -9.43
C LEU A 122 5.33 -33.12 -10.39
N GLU A 123 4.89 -34.28 -10.89
CA GLU A 123 5.67 -35.14 -11.81
C GLU A 123 7.06 -35.50 -11.25
N ILE A 124 7.12 -35.91 -9.97
CA ILE A 124 8.36 -36.32 -9.27
C ILE A 124 8.24 -37.69 -8.60
N SER A 125 7.28 -38.51 -9.01
CA SER A 125 7.04 -39.85 -8.40
C SER A 125 8.25 -40.78 -8.50
N ASP A 126 9.03 -40.67 -9.58
CA ASP A 126 10.27 -41.43 -9.81
C ASP A 126 11.48 -40.95 -8.96
N LEU A 127 11.33 -39.82 -8.27
CA LEU A 127 12.39 -39.20 -7.46
C LEU A 127 12.22 -39.43 -5.95
N LEU A 128 11.16 -40.09 -5.49
CA LEU A 128 10.77 -40.20 -4.08
C LEU A 128 11.88 -40.80 -3.18
N ASP A 129 12.69 -41.70 -3.71
CA ASP A 129 13.76 -42.33 -2.96
C ASP A 129 15.10 -41.57 -3.02
N ARG A 130 15.22 -40.55 -3.86
CA ARG A 130 16.44 -39.74 -3.99
C ARG A 130 16.60 -38.75 -2.84
N LYS A 131 17.84 -38.30 -2.65
CA LYS A 131 18.18 -37.24 -1.69
C LYS A 131 18.37 -35.89 -2.41
N PRO A 132 18.22 -34.73 -1.73
CA PRO A 132 18.34 -33.42 -2.32
C PRO A 132 19.61 -33.18 -3.14
N LYS A 133 20.74 -33.78 -2.76
CA LYS A 133 22.02 -33.65 -3.49
C LYS A 133 22.00 -34.30 -4.89
N GLU A 134 21.06 -35.20 -5.15
CA GLU A 134 20.90 -35.97 -6.38
C GLU A 134 19.89 -35.32 -7.35
N LEU A 135 19.39 -34.14 -6.99
CA LEU A 135 18.34 -33.42 -7.71
C LEU A 135 18.87 -32.16 -8.40
N SER A 136 18.31 -31.86 -9.56
CA SER A 136 18.49 -30.55 -10.21
C SER A 136 17.82 -29.42 -9.40
N GLY A 137 18.09 -28.15 -9.76
CA GLY A 137 17.46 -26.99 -9.14
C GLY A 137 15.93 -27.04 -9.16
N GLY A 138 15.35 -27.25 -10.34
CA GLY A 138 13.89 -27.37 -10.50
C GLY A 138 13.29 -28.56 -9.76
N GLN A 139 13.99 -29.72 -9.73
CA GLN A 139 13.53 -30.86 -8.96
C GLN A 139 13.52 -30.56 -7.46
N ARG A 140 14.55 -29.88 -6.92
CA ARG A 140 14.54 -29.44 -5.51
C ARG A 140 13.37 -28.51 -5.20
N GLN A 141 13.07 -27.60 -6.12
CA GLN A 141 11.92 -26.71 -5.98
C GLN A 141 10.59 -27.47 -5.97
N ARG A 142 10.36 -28.39 -6.90
CA ARG A 142 9.17 -29.25 -6.91
C ARG A 142 9.04 -30.04 -5.58
N VAL A 143 10.13 -30.54 -5.02
CA VAL A 143 10.11 -31.20 -3.70
C VAL A 143 9.71 -30.22 -2.58
N ALA A 144 10.18 -28.97 -2.62
CA ALA A 144 9.80 -27.96 -1.64
C ALA A 144 8.30 -27.58 -1.76
N LEU A 145 7.78 -27.46 -2.98
CA LEU A 145 6.34 -27.30 -3.24
C LEU A 145 5.56 -28.52 -2.74
N GLY A 146 6.02 -29.74 -3.02
CA GLY A 146 5.39 -30.97 -2.55
C GLY A 146 5.28 -31.04 -1.03
N ARG A 147 6.35 -30.63 -0.32
CA ARG A 147 6.33 -30.51 1.14
C ARG A 147 5.26 -29.53 1.65
N ALA A 148 4.94 -28.50 0.88
CA ALA A 148 3.88 -27.55 1.21
C ALA A 148 2.50 -28.14 0.90
N ILE A 149 2.33 -28.76 -0.28
CA ILE A 149 1.04 -29.29 -0.79
C ILE A 149 0.48 -30.41 0.11
N VAL A 150 1.33 -31.34 0.57
CA VAL A 150 0.88 -32.48 1.40
C VAL A 150 0.16 -32.06 2.68
N ARG A 151 0.33 -30.82 3.12
CA ARG A 151 -0.33 -30.25 4.30
C ARG A 151 -1.73 -29.72 4.01
N GLU A 152 -2.09 -29.56 2.73
CA GLU A 152 -3.36 -28.99 2.27
C GLU A 152 -3.66 -27.65 2.96
N PRO A 153 -2.75 -26.68 2.91
CA PRO A 153 -2.90 -25.43 3.63
C PRO A 153 -3.96 -24.53 2.97
N ASN A 154 -4.58 -23.66 3.75
CA ASN A 154 -5.50 -22.65 3.24
C ASN A 154 -4.79 -21.52 2.48
N VAL A 155 -3.52 -21.22 2.83
CA VAL A 155 -2.72 -20.18 2.18
C VAL A 155 -1.32 -20.69 1.87
N PHE A 156 -0.86 -20.47 0.62
CA PHE A 156 0.50 -20.73 0.18
C PHE A 156 1.33 -19.45 0.18
N LEU A 157 2.50 -19.48 0.82
CA LEU A 157 3.46 -18.39 0.86
C LEU A 157 4.73 -18.77 0.13
N LEU A 158 5.13 -18.00 -0.89
CA LEU A 158 6.27 -18.30 -1.75
C LEU A 158 7.25 -17.11 -1.70
N ASP A 159 8.41 -17.27 -1.03
CA ASP A 159 9.44 -16.23 -0.87
C ASP A 159 10.52 -16.42 -1.93
N GLU A 160 10.44 -15.67 -3.04
CA GLU A 160 11.36 -15.70 -4.19
C GLU A 160 11.72 -17.12 -4.69
N PRO A 161 10.74 -18.00 -4.95
CA PRO A 161 11.03 -19.41 -5.18
C PRO A 161 11.79 -19.67 -6.48
N LEU A 162 11.78 -18.76 -7.46
CA LEU A 162 12.43 -18.94 -8.76
C LEU A 162 13.80 -18.26 -8.90
N SER A 163 14.24 -17.48 -7.89
CA SER A 163 15.45 -16.65 -7.96
C SER A 163 16.74 -17.43 -8.23
N ASN A 164 16.79 -18.69 -7.79
CA ASN A 164 17.98 -19.56 -7.91
C ASN A 164 17.98 -20.46 -9.16
N LEU A 165 17.09 -20.21 -10.12
CA LEU A 165 16.95 -21.00 -11.35
C LEU A 165 17.50 -20.24 -12.58
N ASP A 166 18.00 -21.01 -13.57
CA ASP A 166 18.33 -20.45 -14.89
C ASP A 166 17.07 -19.97 -15.63
N ALA A 167 17.26 -19.12 -16.65
CA ALA A 167 16.17 -18.47 -17.37
C ALA A 167 15.16 -19.46 -17.99
N LYS A 168 15.65 -20.56 -18.61
CA LYS A 168 14.79 -21.56 -19.25
C LYS A 168 13.92 -22.29 -18.23
N LEU A 169 14.55 -22.73 -17.14
CA LEU A 169 13.85 -23.43 -16.07
C LEU A 169 12.88 -22.52 -15.33
N ARG A 170 13.22 -21.24 -15.18
CA ARG A 170 12.33 -20.22 -14.58
C ARG A 170 11.02 -20.08 -15.37
N VAL A 171 11.10 -19.99 -16.72
CA VAL A 171 9.90 -19.94 -17.59
C VAL A 171 9.02 -21.17 -17.41
N GLN A 172 9.63 -22.36 -17.39
CA GLN A 172 8.88 -23.60 -17.17
C GLN A 172 8.20 -23.62 -15.80
N MET A 173 8.95 -23.28 -14.74
CA MET A 173 8.44 -23.32 -13.37
C MET A 173 7.34 -22.27 -13.11
N ARG A 174 7.36 -21.12 -13.77
CA ARG A 174 6.24 -20.16 -13.70
C ARG A 174 4.95 -20.83 -14.16
N THR A 175 4.97 -21.44 -15.35
CA THR A 175 3.79 -22.14 -15.89
C THR A 175 3.32 -23.27 -14.95
N GLU A 176 4.25 -23.99 -14.33
CA GLU A 176 3.90 -25.06 -13.39
C GLU A 176 3.24 -24.53 -12.11
N ILE A 177 3.75 -23.43 -11.54
CA ILE A 177 3.17 -22.81 -10.33
C ILE A 177 1.76 -22.26 -10.65
N THR A 178 1.57 -21.62 -11.81
CA THR A 178 0.24 -21.13 -12.23
C THR A 178 -0.76 -22.30 -12.37
N LYS A 179 -0.39 -23.38 -13.06
CA LYS A 179 -1.22 -24.58 -13.16
C LYS A 179 -1.50 -25.24 -11.80
N LEU A 180 -0.52 -25.20 -10.90
CA LEU A 180 -0.67 -25.70 -9.53
C LEU A 180 -1.72 -24.87 -8.78
N HIS A 181 -1.68 -23.55 -8.85
CA HIS A 181 -2.67 -22.67 -8.25
C HIS A 181 -4.08 -22.97 -8.81
N GLU A 182 -4.24 -23.06 -10.13
CA GLU A 182 -5.49 -23.44 -10.77
C GLU A 182 -6.04 -24.79 -10.29
N LYS A 183 -5.16 -25.76 -10.03
CA LYS A 183 -5.55 -27.08 -9.57
C LYS A 183 -5.91 -27.11 -8.08
N LEU A 184 -5.17 -26.39 -7.24
CA LEU A 184 -5.36 -26.39 -5.78
C LEU A 184 -6.51 -25.49 -5.34
N GLN A 185 -6.83 -24.44 -6.09
CA GLN A 185 -7.89 -23.48 -5.75
C GLN A 185 -7.74 -22.92 -4.32
N THR A 186 -6.52 -22.54 -3.94
CA THR A 186 -6.17 -21.97 -2.65
C THR A 186 -5.51 -20.59 -2.84
N THR A 187 -5.49 -19.77 -1.82
CA THR A 187 -4.89 -18.42 -1.89
C THR A 187 -3.36 -18.52 -1.90
N PHE A 188 -2.71 -17.83 -2.87
CA PHE A 188 -1.26 -17.76 -3.00
C PHE A 188 -0.78 -16.34 -2.74
N ILE A 189 0.28 -16.18 -1.93
CA ILE A 189 1.04 -14.94 -1.81
C ILE A 189 2.48 -15.23 -2.26
N TYR A 190 2.88 -14.57 -3.31
CA TYR A 190 4.15 -14.78 -4.01
C TYR A 190 5.01 -13.54 -3.92
N VAL A 191 6.25 -13.65 -3.49
CA VAL A 191 7.21 -12.55 -3.47
C VAL A 191 8.21 -12.73 -4.60
N THR A 192 8.45 -11.67 -5.35
CA THR A 192 9.48 -11.62 -6.38
C THR A 192 10.05 -10.22 -6.55
N HIS A 193 11.20 -10.11 -7.19
CA HIS A 193 11.75 -8.88 -7.73
C HIS A 193 11.69 -8.86 -9.28
N ASP A 194 11.21 -9.94 -9.91
CA ASP A 194 11.08 -10.08 -11.37
C ASP A 194 9.69 -9.60 -11.81
N GLN A 195 9.66 -8.53 -12.61
CA GLN A 195 8.42 -7.94 -13.13
C GLN A 195 7.66 -8.92 -14.05
N THR A 196 8.40 -9.73 -14.83
CA THR A 196 7.78 -10.69 -15.74
C THR A 196 7.04 -11.78 -14.97
N GLU A 197 7.60 -12.24 -13.85
CA GLU A 197 6.91 -13.18 -12.96
C GLU A 197 5.62 -12.54 -12.43
N ALA A 198 5.71 -11.32 -11.91
CA ALA A 198 4.55 -10.61 -11.37
C ALA A 198 3.45 -10.44 -12.42
N MET A 199 3.80 -9.94 -13.61
CA MET A 199 2.85 -9.63 -14.69
C MET A 199 2.19 -10.87 -15.30
N THR A 200 2.84 -12.06 -15.20
CA THR A 200 2.35 -13.28 -15.87
C THR A 200 1.64 -14.26 -14.93
N MET A 201 1.83 -14.15 -13.62
CA MET A 201 1.31 -15.11 -12.65
C MET A 201 0.21 -14.55 -11.73
N GLY A 202 0.26 -13.25 -11.42
CA GLY A 202 -0.62 -12.64 -10.43
C GLY A 202 -2.01 -12.29 -10.97
N ASP A 203 -3.04 -12.58 -10.19
CA ASP A 203 -4.35 -11.96 -10.36
C ASP A 203 -4.31 -10.52 -9.89
N VAL A 204 -3.58 -10.29 -8.78
CA VAL A 204 -3.30 -8.98 -8.20
C VAL A 204 -1.81 -8.84 -7.94
N ILE A 205 -1.25 -7.73 -8.37
CA ILE A 205 0.13 -7.34 -8.07
C ILE A 205 0.11 -6.19 -7.07
N VAL A 206 0.88 -6.33 -6.00
CA VAL A 206 1.10 -5.28 -5.00
C VAL A 206 2.50 -4.71 -5.19
N VAL A 207 2.57 -3.51 -5.74
CA VAL A 207 3.85 -2.81 -5.95
C VAL A 207 4.22 -2.10 -4.65
N MET A 208 5.37 -2.45 -4.09
CA MET A 208 5.86 -1.91 -2.82
C MET A 208 7.12 -1.07 -3.01
N ASN A 209 7.21 0.04 -2.27
CA ASN A 209 8.42 0.86 -2.17
C ASN A 209 8.54 1.43 -0.75
N LYS A 210 9.75 1.34 -0.16
CA LYS A 210 10.06 1.90 1.18
C LYS A 210 9.04 1.52 2.28
N GLY A 211 8.52 0.30 2.22
CA GLY A 211 7.53 -0.20 3.17
C GLY A 211 6.07 0.09 2.84
N PHE A 212 5.79 0.97 1.89
CA PHE A 212 4.43 1.35 1.49
C PHE A 212 3.95 0.59 0.26
N ILE A 213 2.65 0.33 0.21
CA ILE A 213 1.97 -0.05 -1.03
C ILE A 213 1.89 1.20 -1.92
N GLN A 214 2.47 1.12 -3.10
CA GLN A 214 2.36 2.18 -4.11
C GLN A 214 1.08 2.04 -4.93
N GLN A 215 0.76 0.81 -5.29
CA GLN A 215 -0.50 0.44 -5.96
C GLN A 215 -0.69 -1.08 -5.84
N ALA A 216 -1.93 -1.53 -5.71
CA ALA A 216 -2.31 -2.94 -5.72
C ALA A 216 -3.44 -3.15 -6.71
N ASP A 217 -3.19 -3.91 -7.77
CA ASP A 217 -4.16 -4.06 -8.86
C ASP A 217 -3.86 -5.25 -9.78
N ALA A 218 -4.77 -5.50 -10.73
CA ALA A 218 -4.52 -6.44 -11.82
C ALA A 218 -3.33 -5.98 -12.69
N PRO A 219 -2.54 -6.91 -13.26
CA PRO A 219 -1.34 -6.59 -14.05
C PRO A 219 -1.57 -5.54 -15.14
N VAL A 220 -2.63 -5.70 -15.91
CA VAL A 220 -2.97 -4.78 -17.01
C VAL A 220 -3.24 -3.37 -16.50
N THR A 221 -3.97 -3.25 -15.38
CA THR A 221 -4.28 -1.96 -14.76
C THR A 221 -3.03 -1.23 -14.30
N LEU A 222 -2.12 -1.93 -13.61
CA LEU A 222 -0.86 -1.33 -13.17
C LEU A 222 0.01 -0.81 -14.31
N PHE A 223 -0.06 -1.48 -15.46
CA PHE A 223 0.68 -1.10 -16.64
C PHE A 223 0.01 0.06 -17.41
N GLU A 224 -1.32 0.03 -17.56
CA GLU A 224 -2.07 1.04 -18.31
C GLU A 224 -2.34 2.32 -17.50
N ASP A 225 -2.61 2.17 -16.20
CA ASP A 225 -3.00 3.28 -15.31
C ASP A 225 -2.16 3.29 -14.01
N PRO A 226 -0.85 3.57 -14.11
CA PRO A 226 0.02 3.67 -12.93
C PRO A 226 -0.40 4.87 -12.07
N ALA A 227 -0.57 4.64 -10.77
CA ALA A 227 -1.00 5.66 -9.82
C ALA A 227 0.04 6.77 -9.59
N ASN A 228 1.31 6.47 -9.80
CA ASN A 228 2.41 7.41 -9.60
C ASN A 228 3.61 7.10 -10.50
N LEU A 229 4.58 8.00 -10.49
CA LEU A 229 5.82 7.90 -11.27
C LEU A 229 6.61 6.63 -10.96
N PHE A 230 6.64 6.22 -9.67
CA PHE A 230 7.35 5.01 -9.27
C PHE A 230 6.77 3.77 -9.95
N VAL A 231 5.46 3.56 -9.88
CA VAL A 231 4.78 2.42 -10.53
C VAL A 231 5.00 2.45 -12.04
N ALA A 232 4.86 3.63 -12.67
CA ALA A 232 5.02 3.83 -14.10
C ALA A 232 6.42 3.43 -14.61
N THR A 233 7.46 3.80 -13.85
CA THR A 233 8.85 3.52 -14.22
C THR A 233 9.34 2.16 -13.74
N PHE A 234 8.74 1.63 -12.65
CA PHE A 234 9.07 0.30 -12.15
C PHE A 234 8.55 -0.81 -13.06
N LEU A 235 7.38 -0.64 -13.68
CA LEU A 235 6.78 -1.65 -14.55
C LEU A 235 7.03 -1.34 -16.04
N GLY A 236 7.59 -2.33 -16.72
CA GLY A 236 7.92 -2.27 -18.15
C GLY A 236 9.42 -2.40 -18.43
N SER A 237 9.75 -3.08 -19.52
CA SER A 237 11.12 -3.26 -20.01
C SER A 237 11.13 -3.07 -21.52
N PRO A 238 11.79 -2.00 -22.02
CA PRO A 238 12.44 -0.91 -21.28
C PRO A 238 11.47 -0.08 -20.43
N GLN A 239 12.03 0.71 -19.50
CA GLN A 239 11.27 1.58 -18.61
C GLN A 239 10.58 2.72 -19.40
N MET A 240 9.49 3.28 -18.81
CA MET A 240 8.83 4.48 -19.33
C MET A 240 9.82 5.64 -19.43
N ASN A 241 9.80 6.34 -20.57
CA ASN A 241 10.53 7.60 -20.73
C ASN A 241 9.83 8.70 -19.93
N ILE A 242 10.60 9.46 -19.17
CA ILE A 242 10.10 10.59 -18.37
C ILE A 242 10.84 11.85 -18.81
N ILE A 243 10.08 12.84 -19.26
CA ILE A 243 10.58 14.10 -19.83
C ILE A 243 9.94 15.26 -19.10
N LYS A 244 10.72 16.25 -18.65
CA LYS A 244 10.19 17.50 -18.13
C LYS A 244 9.41 18.24 -19.20
N SER A 245 8.28 18.80 -18.84
CA SER A 245 7.36 19.40 -19.80
C SER A 245 6.53 20.52 -19.18
N SER A 246 5.93 21.33 -20.04
CA SER A 246 4.90 22.31 -19.69
C SER A 246 3.66 22.08 -20.54
N LEU A 247 2.52 22.64 -20.11
CA LEU A 247 1.28 22.56 -20.87
C LEU A 247 1.08 23.86 -21.67
N LYS A 248 0.68 23.72 -22.94
CA LYS A 248 0.35 24.84 -23.83
C LYS A 248 -1.10 24.73 -24.26
N GLN A 249 -1.85 25.79 -24.04
CA GLN A 249 -3.23 25.87 -24.51
C GLN A 249 -3.34 26.74 -25.77
N GLU A 250 -4.00 26.23 -26.81
CA GLU A 250 -4.37 26.95 -28.01
C GLU A 250 -5.88 26.77 -28.28
N GLY A 251 -6.66 27.78 -27.93
CA GLY A 251 -8.11 27.70 -28.01
C GLY A 251 -8.69 26.62 -27.11
N LYS A 252 -9.27 25.56 -27.69
CA LYS A 252 -9.81 24.42 -26.97
C LYS A 252 -8.83 23.24 -26.87
N LYS A 253 -7.67 23.33 -27.48
CA LYS A 253 -6.65 22.28 -27.47
C LYS A 253 -5.64 22.54 -26.38
N ILE A 254 -5.19 21.48 -25.71
CA ILE A 254 -4.04 21.50 -24.81
C ILE A 254 -3.02 20.51 -25.37
N GLY A 255 -1.77 20.89 -25.34
CA GLY A 255 -0.65 20.04 -25.75
C GLY A 255 0.49 20.11 -24.74
N VAL A 256 1.33 19.11 -24.78
CA VAL A 256 2.55 18.99 -23.97
C VAL A 256 3.71 19.54 -24.77
N VAL A 257 4.45 20.47 -24.20
CA VAL A 257 5.69 21.02 -24.72
C VAL A 257 6.83 20.39 -23.93
N LEU A 258 7.69 19.63 -24.61
CA LEU A 258 8.82 18.96 -23.97
C LEU A 258 9.97 19.95 -23.77
N GLU A 259 10.66 19.86 -22.64
CA GLU A 259 11.83 20.68 -22.34
C GLU A 259 12.92 20.48 -23.42
N GLY A 260 13.46 21.58 -23.96
CA GLY A 260 14.47 21.54 -25.01
C GLY A 260 13.95 21.39 -26.45
N VAL A 261 12.64 21.14 -26.64
CA VAL A 261 12.02 20.96 -27.96
C VAL A 261 10.75 21.79 -28.10
N GLU A 262 10.83 23.08 -27.76
CA GLU A 262 9.69 23.98 -27.61
C GLU A 262 8.89 24.21 -28.91
N SER A 263 9.48 23.94 -30.06
CA SER A 263 8.81 24.05 -31.36
C SER A 263 7.80 22.95 -31.65
N ASN A 264 7.90 21.82 -30.94
CA ASN A 264 7.09 20.63 -31.18
C ASN A 264 6.14 20.40 -30.01
N VAL A 265 4.83 20.43 -30.28
CA VAL A 265 3.78 20.25 -29.28
C VAL A 265 3.11 18.90 -29.51
N VAL A 266 3.11 18.05 -28.48
CA VAL A 266 2.33 16.80 -28.48
C VAL A 266 0.89 17.14 -28.10
N TRP A 267 0.00 17.24 -29.08
CA TRP A 267 -1.40 17.61 -28.86
C TRP A 267 -2.15 16.46 -28.22
N LEU A 268 -2.82 16.73 -27.09
CA LEU A 268 -3.59 15.75 -26.33
C LEU A 268 -4.97 15.51 -26.94
N ARG A 269 -5.53 14.36 -26.69
CA ARG A 269 -6.90 13.98 -27.09
C ARG A 269 -7.94 14.80 -26.31
N GLU A 270 -9.13 14.92 -26.87
CA GLU A 270 -10.21 15.74 -26.28
C GLU A 270 -10.60 15.26 -24.89
N GLU A 271 -10.59 13.94 -24.63
CA GLU A 271 -10.89 13.34 -23.34
C GLU A 271 -9.85 13.78 -22.28
N THR A 272 -8.58 13.69 -22.62
CA THR A 272 -7.46 14.11 -21.74
C THR A 272 -7.52 15.61 -21.46
N VAL A 273 -7.85 16.42 -22.47
CA VAL A 273 -8.02 17.88 -22.32
C VAL A 273 -9.15 18.19 -21.34
N LYS A 274 -10.30 17.50 -21.45
CA LYS A 274 -11.41 17.66 -20.51
C LYS A 274 -11.01 17.29 -19.09
N GLN A 275 -10.26 16.21 -18.92
CA GLN A 275 -9.77 15.80 -17.63
C GLN A 275 -8.85 16.86 -17.00
N ILE A 276 -7.88 17.39 -17.76
CA ILE A 276 -6.97 18.44 -17.29
C ILE A 276 -7.76 19.68 -16.84
N ILE A 277 -8.72 20.15 -17.65
CA ILE A 277 -9.50 21.34 -17.33
C ILE A 277 -10.35 21.12 -16.07
N ASN A 278 -11.04 19.98 -15.98
CA ASN A 278 -11.97 19.71 -14.88
C ASN A 278 -11.28 19.32 -13.57
N SER A 279 -10.06 18.78 -13.65
CA SER A 279 -9.25 18.50 -12.46
C SER A 279 -8.53 19.74 -11.90
N GLY A 280 -8.66 20.91 -12.56
CA GLY A 280 -8.05 22.15 -12.09
C GLY A 280 -6.52 22.15 -12.19
N ILE A 281 -5.95 21.36 -13.12
CA ILE A 281 -4.50 21.30 -13.33
C ILE A 281 -4.00 22.67 -13.80
N ASP A 282 -3.02 23.25 -13.10
CA ASP A 282 -2.44 24.55 -13.41
C ASP A 282 -1.59 24.49 -14.68
N LEU A 283 -2.04 25.14 -15.74
CA LEU A 283 -1.35 25.15 -17.04
C LEU A 283 0.01 25.87 -17.01
N ASN A 284 0.34 26.60 -15.95
CA ASN A 284 1.59 27.36 -15.82
C ASN A 284 2.68 26.63 -15.03
N LYS A 285 2.40 25.43 -14.51
CA LYS A 285 3.38 24.59 -13.81
C LYS A 285 4.15 23.70 -14.77
N GLN A 286 5.29 23.20 -14.28
CA GLN A 286 6.04 22.13 -14.93
C GLN A 286 5.51 20.76 -14.46
N TYR A 287 5.59 19.79 -15.36
CA TYR A 287 5.09 18.44 -15.18
C TYR A 287 6.09 17.43 -15.73
N LEU A 288 5.96 16.19 -15.30
CA LEU A 288 6.70 15.06 -15.88
C LEU A 288 5.81 14.35 -16.89
N PHE A 289 6.18 14.45 -18.16
CA PHE A 289 5.52 13.73 -19.25
C PHE A 289 6.09 12.31 -19.34
N GLY A 290 5.22 11.32 -19.26
CA GLY A 290 5.57 9.91 -19.41
C GLY A 290 5.12 9.35 -20.74
N VAL A 291 5.98 8.58 -21.40
CA VAL A 291 5.64 7.83 -22.61
C VAL A 291 6.37 6.48 -22.63
N ARG A 292 5.65 5.41 -22.93
CA ARG A 292 6.26 4.10 -23.02
C ARG A 292 7.06 3.94 -24.30
N PRO A 293 8.16 3.16 -24.29
CA PRO A 293 9.02 2.95 -25.47
C PRO A 293 8.29 2.45 -26.71
N ASP A 294 7.24 1.67 -26.56
CA ASP A 294 6.41 1.12 -27.64
C ASP A 294 5.38 2.12 -28.21
N HIS A 295 5.21 3.27 -27.55
CA HIS A 295 4.35 4.37 -28.02
C HIS A 295 5.14 5.51 -28.70
N ILE A 296 6.42 5.30 -28.98
CA ILE A 296 7.27 6.21 -29.75
C ILE A 296 7.58 5.53 -31.07
N SER A 297 7.31 6.23 -32.16
CA SER A 297 7.62 5.75 -33.51
C SER A 297 8.60 6.67 -34.24
N ILE A 298 9.30 6.12 -35.23
CA ILE A 298 10.12 6.88 -36.15
C ILE A 298 9.23 7.39 -37.26
N ALA A 299 9.32 8.68 -37.61
CA ALA A 299 8.49 9.34 -38.57
C ALA A 299 9.32 10.21 -39.54
N ASP A 300 8.68 10.67 -40.62
CA ASP A 300 9.32 11.59 -41.58
C ASP A 300 9.40 13.03 -41.04
N LYS A 301 8.59 13.35 -40.03
CA LYS A 301 8.53 14.66 -39.37
C LYS A 301 8.16 14.45 -37.91
N GLY A 302 8.68 15.31 -37.05
CA GLY A 302 8.41 15.21 -35.61
C GLY A 302 9.51 15.84 -34.79
N ILE A 303 9.81 15.25 -33.65
CA ILE A 303 10.87 15.69 -32.76
C ILE A 303 12.21 15.18 -33.28
N PRO A 304 13.18 16.06 -33.61
CA PRO A 304 14.49 15.63 -34.07
C PRO A 304 15.25 14.90 -32.96
N ALA A 305 15.87 13.80 -33.32
CA ALA A 305 16.62 12.96 -32.38
C ALA A 305 17.83 12.32 -33.07
N HIS A 306 18.92 12.18 -32.30
CA HIS A 306 20.15 11.54 -32.74
C HIS A 306 20.26 10.14 -32.14
N VAL A 307 20.48 9.13 -32.98
CA VAL A 307 20.60 7.73 -32.57
C VAL A 307 21.95 7.47 -31.93
N GLU A 308 22.01 7.15 -30.66
CA GLU A 308 23.24 6.79 -29.97
C GLU A 308 23.54 5.28 -30.04
N VAL A 309 22.54 4.44 -29.70
CA VAL A 309 22.71 2.98 -29.66
C VAL A 309 21.50 2.29 -30.28
N VAL A 310 21.73 1.19 -30.97
CA VAL A 310 20.70 0.31 -31.50
C VAL A 310 20.97 -1.12 -31.02
N GLU A 311 20.02 -1.71 -30.32
CA GLU A 311 20.06 -3.10 -29.86
C GLU A 311 19.04 -3.92 -30.64
N GLN A 312 19.50 -4.94 -31.37
CA GLN A 312 18.65 -5.87 -32.10
C GLN A 312 18.45 -7.14 -31.27
N LEU A 313 17.22 -7.41 -30.83
CA LEU A 313 16.88 -8.52 -29.95
C LEU A 313 16.11 -9.64 -30.68
N GLY A 314 16.48 -9.86 -31.94
CA GLY A 314 15.85 -10.89 -32.79
C GLY A 314 14.65 -10.37 -33.55
N ASP A 315 13.50 -10.31 -32.95
CA ASP A 315 12.22 -9.85 -33.54
C ASP A 315 11.88 -8.39 -33.25
N GLU A 316 12.61 -7.77 -32.34
CA GLU A 316 12.43 -6.37 -31.95
C GLU A 316 13.76 -5.60 -31.91
N THR A 317 13.68 -4.28 -32.02
CA THR A 317 14.79 -3.35 -31.92
C THR A 317 14.53 -2.33 -30.81
N ILE A 318 15.52 -2.15 -29.92
CA ILE A 318 15.52 -1.07 -28.94
C ILE A 318 16.50 -0.01 -29.45
N VAL A 319 16.02 1.24 -29.56
CA VAL A 319 16.82 2.36 -30.04
C VAL A 319 16.92 3.41 -28.93
N TYR A 320 18.14 3.78 -28.60
CA TYR A 320 18.46 4.83 -27.64
C TYR A 320 18.80 6.09 -28.41
N VAL A 321 18.04 7.15 -28.20
CA VAL A 321 18.20 8.39 -28.93
C VAL A 321 18.35 9.57 -27.98
N LYS A 322 19.06 10.59 -28.42
CA LYS A 322 19.22 11.86 -27.73
C LYS A 322 18.38 12.94 -28.40
N ILE A 323 17.59 13.64 -27.60
CA ILE A 323 16.84 14.84 -28.00
C ILE A 323 17.62 16.06 -27.48
N GLU A 324 17.70 17.12 -28.28
CA GLU A 324 18.36 18.35 -27.87
C GLU A 324 17.70 18.93 -26.59
N GLY A 325 18.52 19.38 -25.64
CA GLY A 325 18.06 19.92 -24.36
C GLY A 325 17.64 18.89 -23.32
N HIS A 326 17.61 17.58 -23.66
CA HIS A 326 17.26 16.53 -22.71
C HIS A 326 18.52 15.76 -22.26
N GLU A 327 18.72 15.63 -20.93
CA GLU A 327 19.94 15.00 -20.38
C GLU A 327 19.97 13.47 -20.58
N LYS A 328 18.81 12.81 -20.48
CA LYS A 328 18.68 11.36 -20.57
C LYS A 328 18.33 10.91 -21.99
N ASN A 329 18.78 9.73 -22.37
CA ASN A 329 18.36 9.12 -23.62
C ASN A 329 16.87 8.76 -23.56
N ILE A 330 16.18 8.99 -24.67
CA ILE A 330 14.84 8.47 -24.91
C ILE A 330 15.00 7.09 -25.52
N VAL A 331 14.24 6.15 -25.02
CA VAL A 331 14.24 4.76 -25.48
C VAL A 331 12.97 4.50 -26.28
N LEU A 332 13.09 4.02 -27.49
CA LEU A 332 11.96 3.52 -28.26
C LEU A 332 12.13 2.02 -28.56
N LYS A 333 11.01 1.33 -28.63
CA LYS A 333 10.91 -0.08 -28.95
C LYS A 333 10.07 -0.26 -30.20
N ALA A 334 10.61 -0.90 -31.21
CA ALA A 334 9.95 -1.08 -32.48
C ALA A 334 10.17 -2.51 -33.02
N PRO A 335 9.32 -2.98 -33.94
CA PRO A 335 9.64 -4.16 -34.74
C PRO A 335 11.01 -4.03 -35.39
N LEU A 336 11.59 -5.15 -35.81
CA LEU A 336 12.94 -5.20 -36.35
C LEU A 336 13.22 -4.08 -37.39
N LEU A 337 14.11 -3.16 -37.06
CA LEU A 337 14.53 -2.01 -37.89
C LEU A 337 15.96 -2.23 -38.44
N ASN A 338 16.07 -2.87 -39.58
CA ASN A 338 17.38 -3.18 -40.17
C ASN A 338 18.09 -1.97 -40.80
N HIS A 339 17.38 -0.86 -40.98
CA HIS A 339 17.89 0.33 -41.68
C HIS A 339 18.41 1.44 -40.73
N ILE A 340 18.09 1.34 -39.43
CA ILE A 340 18.52 2.33 -38.43
C ILE A 340 19.87 1.92 -37.85
N LYS A 341 20.80 2.86 -37.76
CA LYS A 341 22.17 2.68 -37.24
C LYS A 341 22.49 3.75 -36.20
N SER A 342 23.48 3.45 -35.37
CA SER A 342 24.08 4.48 -34.51
C SER A 342 24.62 5.64 -35.35
N GLN A 343 24.45 6.85 -34.86
CA GLN A 343 24.77 8.14 -35.46
C GLN A 343 23.78 8.61 -36.56
N ASP A 344 22.69 7.90 -36.80
CA ASP A 344 21.63 8.40 -37.68
C ASP A 344 20.86 9.55 -37.01
N ASP A 345 20.42 10.53 -37.81
CA ASP A 345 19.47 11.54 -37.38
C ASP A 345 18.05 11.14 -37.83
N ILE A 346 17.12 11.12 -36.92
CA ILE A 346 15.74 10.66 -37.15
C ILE A 346 14.75 11.65 -36.57
N PHE A 347 13.48 11.48 -36.90
CA PHE A 347 12.39 12.20 -36.26
C PHE A 347 11.53 11.21 -35.46
N LEU A 348 11.14 11.63 -34.27
CA LEU A 348 10.25 10.86 -33.39
C LEU A 348 8.84 11.43 -33.44
N ASP A 349 7.85 10.53 -33.48
CA ASP A 349 6.46 10.83 -33.21
C ASP A 349 6.02 10.14 -31.92
N PHE A 350 5.42 10.94 -31.03
CA PHE A 350 4.89 10.46 -29.76
C PHE A 350 3.39 10.22 -29.89
N SER A 351 2.97 8.99 -29.78
CA SER A 351 1.55 8.65 -29.80
C SER A 351 0.80 9.41 -28.70
N ASN A 352 -0.27 10.10 -29.08
CA ASN A 352 -1.17 10.77 -28.15
C ASN A 352 -2.26 9.85 -27.58
N GLU A 353 -2.25 8.58 -27.94
CA GLU A 353 -3.26 7.62 -27.49
C GLU A 353 -3.07 7.22 -26.02
N ARG A 354 -1.81 7.12 -25.60
CA ARG A 354 -1.45 6.76 -24.23
C ARG A 354 -0.30 7.63 -23.73
N VAL A 355 -0.63 8.77 -23.21
CA VAL A 355 0.29 9.68 -22.55
C VAL A 355 0.06 9.67 -21.05
N TYR A 356 1.11 9.94 -20.30
CA TYR A 356 1.07 10.03 -18.85
C TYR A 356 1.58 11.40 -18.42
N LEU A 357 0.96 11.98 -17.42
CA LEU A 357 1.37 13.25 -16.85
C LEU A 357 1.42 13.10 -15.34
N PHE A 358 2.59 13.41 -14.76
CA PHE A 358 2.80 13.33 -13.32
C PHE A 358 3.14 14.73 -12.78
N ASP A 359 2.68 15.00 -11.58
CA ASP A 359 3.10 16.18 -10.82
C ASP A 359 4.58 16.05 -10.44
N GLU A 360 5.39 17.10 -10.64
CA GLU A 360 6.85 17.03 -10.42
C GLU A 360 7.20 16.92 -8.92
N GLU A 361 6.37 17.46 -8.02
CA GLU A 361 6.64 17.47 -6.57
C GLU A 361 6.11 16.23 -5.86
N THR A 362 4.89 15.82 -6.19
CA THR A 362 4.20 14.70 -5.52
C THR A 362 4.39 13.37 -6.24
N GLU A 363 4.85 13.40 -7.49
CA GLU A 363 4.99 12.25 -8.39
C GLU A 363 3.66 11.49 -8.68
N HIS A 364 2.51 12.03 -8.27
CA HIS A 364 1.21 11.44 -8.55
C HIS A 364 0.79 11.60 -10.00
N SER A 365 0.08 10.60 -10.53
CA SER A 365 -0.54 10.67 -11.84
C SER A 365 -1.66 11.71 -11.85
N LEU A 366 -1.67 12.56 -12.89
CA LEU A 366 -2.62 13.65 -13.07
C LEU A 366 -3.68 13.36 -14.13
N ILE A 367 -3.43 12.41 -15.02
CA ILE A 367 -4.31 12.00 -16.11
C ILE A 367 -4.45 10.47 -16.14
N GLY A 368 -5.53 9.98 -16.74
CA GLY A 368 -5.92 8.57 -16.64
C GLY A 368 -6.65 8.33 -15.32
N MET A 369 -6.31 7.25 -14.62
CA MET A 369 -6.85 6.97 -13.30
C MET A 369 -5.97 7.62 -12.21
N PRO A 370 -6.46 8.66 -11.52
CA PRO A 370 -5.69 9.31 -10.46
C PRO A 370 -5.54 8.37 -9.26
N SER A 371 -4.53 8.63 -8.45
CA SER A 371 -4.34 7.90 -7.18
C SER A 371 -5.57 8.02 -6.26
N PHE A 372 -6.26 9.14 -6.31
CA PHE A 372 -7.50 9.42 -5.58
C PHE A 372 -8.28 10.56 -6.20
N SER A 373 -9.60 10.57 -6.03
CA SER A 373 -10.45 11.74 -6.30
C SER A 373 -10.44 12.66 -5.09
N LYS A 374 -10.36 13.97 -5.31
CA LYS A 374 -10.31 15.00 -4.27
C LYS A 374 -11.55 15.89 -4.37
N LEU A 375 -12.52 15.69 -3.48
CA LEU A 375 -13.80 16.38 -3.50
C LEU A 375 -13.86 17.44 -2.39
N PRO A 376 -14.05 18.72 -2.69
CA PRO A 376 -14.21 19.75 -1.65
C PRO A 376 -15.45 19.46 -0.80
N CYS A 377 -15.30 19.55 0.52
CA CYS A 377 -16.38 19.29 1.46
C CYS A 377 -16.23 20.15 2.72
N VAL A 378 -17.30 20.20 3.52
CA VAL A 378 -17.35 20.84 4.83
C VAL A 378 -17.91 19.81 5.83
N ILE A 379 -17.24 19.65 6.97
CA ILE A 379 -17.66 18.75 8.04
C ILE A 379 -18.28 19.60 9.16
N SER A 380 -19.56 19.43 9.42
CA SER A 380 -20.25 20.15 10.49
C SER A 380 -19.98 19.51 11.84
N LYS A 381 -19.46 20.29 12.80
CA LYS A 381 -19.25 19.82 14.17
C LYS A 381 -20.57 19.61 14.91
N GLU A 382 -21.60 20.41 14.59
CA GLU A 382 -22.88 20.35 15.29
C GLU A 382 -23.74 19.16 14.86
N SER A 383 -23.81 18.87 13.55
CA SER A 383 -24.64 17.80 13.00
C SER A 383 -23.91 16.49 12.76
N GLY A 384 -22.56 16.49 12.72
CA GLY A 384 -21.77 15.35 12.31
C GLY A 384 -21.87 14.99 10.82
N MET A 385 -22.51 15.85 10.02
CA MET A 385 -22.72 15.61 8.59
C MET A 385 -21.56 16.17 7.76
N VAL A 386 -21.20 15.46 6.69
CA VAL A 386 -20.23 15.93 5.71
C VAL A 386 -20.94 16.42 4.46
N LYS A 387 -20.85 17.70 4.20
CA LYS A 387 -21.47 18.31 3.03
C LYS A 387 -20.50 18.27 1.83
N VAL A 388 -20.87 17.52 0.80
CA VAL A 388 -20.15 17.40 -0.47
C VAL A 388 -21.01 18.01 -1.58
N GLY A 389 -20.68 19.20 -2.03
CA GLY A 389 -21.53 19.95 -2.95
C GLY A 389 -22.90 20.26 -2.37
N LYS A 390 -23.96 19.73 -3.00
CA LYS A 390 -25.35 19.87 -2.51
C LYS A 390 -25.85 18.68 -1.71
N GLN A 391 -25.02 17.70 -1.43
CA GLN A 391 -25.41 16.48 -0.72
C GLN A 391 -24.79 16.44 0.67
N GLU A 392 -25.46 15.80 1.58
CA GLU A 392 -24.99 15.54 2.94
C GLU A 392 -24.76 14.05 3.11
N LEU A 393 -23.58 13.69 3.58
CA LEU A 393 -23.18 12.33 3.90
C LEU A 393 -23.25 12.17 5.41
N ASP A 394 -23.93 11.12 5.86
CA ASP A 394 -23.99 10.73 7.27
C ASP A 394 -22.83 9.77 7.54
N LEU A 395 -21.81 10.26 8.20
CA LEU A 395 -20.69 9.43 8.63
C LEU A 395 -20.92 8.98 10.07
N ASP A 396 -20.51 7.75 10.36
CA ASP A 396 -20.59 7.19 11.70
C ASP A 396 -19.91 8.11 12.73
N ALA A 397 -20.55 8.27 13.90
CA ALA A 397 -20.02 9.07 15.01
C ALA A 397 -18.64 8.55 15.47
N GLU A 398 -18.41 7.25 15.41
CA GLU A 398 -17.10 6.65 15.69
C GLU A 398 -16.04 7.15 14.70
N TYR A 399 -16.36 7.15 13.41
CA TYR A 399 -15.47 7.66 12.36
C TYR A 399 -15.15 9.15 12.58
N LEU A 400 -16.16 9.98 12.88
CA LEU A 400 -15.99 11.41 13.13
C LEU A 400 -15.16 11.70 14.39
N SER A 401 -15.18 10.83 15.38
CA SER A 401 -14.37 10.97 16.60
C SER A 401 -12.85 10.90 16.31
N HIS A 402 -12.48 10.35 15.18
CA HIS A 402 -11.08 10.26 14.72
C HIS A 402 -10.60 11.51 13.98
N LEU A 403 -11.48 12.46 13.68
CA LEU A 403 -11.10 13.71 13.04
C LEU A 403 -10.47 14.69 14.05
N VAL A 404 -9.43 15.41 13.61
CA VAL A 404 -8.85 16.50 14.43
C VAL A 404 -9.81 17.69 14.49
N ASP A 405 -9.78 18.44 15.60
CA ASP A 405 -10.74 19.53 15.85
C ASP A 405 -10.78 20.60 14.74
N ASN A 406 -9.67 20.85 14.05
CA ASN A 406 -9.61 21.82 12.95
C ASN A 406 -10.15 21.30 11.61
N ALA A 407 -10.62 20.06 11.54
CA ALA A 407 -11.34 19.53 10.39
C ALA A 407 -12.78 20.00 10.32
N PHE A 408 -13.35 20.34 11.48
CA PHE A 408 -14.74 20.73 11.56
C PHE A 408 -14.93 22.21 11.20
N ASP A 409 -16.06 22.50 10.52
CA ASP A 409 -16.47 23.83 10.10
C ASP A 409 -15.41 24.58 9.28
N SER A 410 -14.56 23.81 8.58
CA SER A 410 -13.52 24.35 7.67
C SER A 410 -13.64 23.70 6.30
N ASP A 411 -13.02 24.35 5.30
CA ASP A 411 -12.93 23.81 3.95
C ASP A 411 -11.88 22.68 3.94
N VAL A 412 -12.35 21.45 3.75
CA VAL A 412 -11.53 20.25 3.64
C VAL A 412 -11.82 19.52 2.34
N PHE A 413 -10.96 18.58 1.98
CA PHE A 413 -11.18 17.68 0.86
C PHE A 413 -11.40 16.27 1.33
N LEU A 414 -12.52 15.69 0.92
CA LEU A 414 -12.75 14.26 0.99
C LEU A 414 -11.96 13.59 -0.13
N THR A 415 -11.13 12.62 0.20
CA THR A 415 -10.38 11.85 -0.80
C THR A 415 -10.81 10.39 -0.76
N VAL A 416 -10.95 9.82 -1.95
CA VAL A 416 -11.28 8.42 -2.14
C VAL A 416 -10.53 7.87 -3.35
N LYS A 417 -10.00 6.66 -3.23
CA LYS A 417 -9.37 5.97 -4.35
C LYS A 417 -10.43 5.40 -5.30
N PRO A 418 -10.15 5.35 -6.62
CA PRO A 418 -11.10 4.83 -7.61
C PRO A 418 -11.61 3.42 -7.32
N GLU A 419 -10.79 2.56 -6.73
CA GLU A 419 -11.14 1.20 -6.34
C GLU A 419 -12.05 1.09 -5.11
N HIS A 420 -12.15 2.17 -4.32
CA HIS A 420 -12.97 2.23 -3.10
C HIS A 420 -14.31 2.94 -3.32
N VAL A 421 -14.63 3.30 -4.55
CA VAL A 421 -15.94 3.78 -4.97
C VAL A 421 -16.74 2.58 -5.47
N LEU A 422 -17.75 2.18 -4.71
CA LEU A 422 -18.53 0.98 -4.96
C LEU A 422 -19.79 1.32 -5.77
N LEU A 423 -20.25 0.39 -6.59
CA LEU A 423 -21.50 0.52 -7.37
C LEU A 423 -22.70 -0.20 -6.71
N GLU A 424 -22.46 -0.84 -5.58
CA GLU A 424 -23.45 -1.54 -4.78
C GLU A 424 -23.27 -1.16 -3.31
N ASP A 425 -24.38 -1.13 -2.58
CA ASP A 425 -24.38 -0.88 -1.13
C ASP A 425 -23.69 -2.02 -0.39
N GLN A 426 -22.76 -1.65 0.50
CA GLN A 426 -22.04 -2.57 1.36
C GLN A 426 -22.03 -2.02 2.79
N GLU A 427 -21.97 -2.90 3.77
CA GLU A 427 -21.79 -2.52 5.17
C GLU A 427 -20.56 -1.63 5.35
N GLY A 428 -20.69 -0.51 6.05
CA GLY A 428 -19.62 0.47 6.20
C GLY A 428 -19.39 1.35 4.97
N SER A 429 -20.40 1.57 4.14
CA SER A 429 -20.34 2.51 3.00
C SER A 429 -21.41 3.60 3.08
N VAL A 430 -21.15 4.76 2.49
CA VAL A 430 -22.09 5.88 2.42
C VAL A 430 -22.46 6.22 0.98
N PRO A 431 -23.74 6.45 0.68
CA PRO A 431 -24.20 6.74 -0.67
C PRO A 431 -23.88 8.17 -1.12
N LEU A 432 -23.46 8.32 -2.38
CA LEU A 432 -23.25 9.60 -3.05
C LEU A 432 -23.87 9.54 -4.45
N LYS A 433 -24.77 10.49 -4.76
CA LYS A 433 -25.40 10.59 -6.08
C LYS A 433 -24.48 11.35 -7.04
N VAL A 434 -24.31 10.79 -8.22
CA VAL A 434 -23.41 11.34 -9.24
C VAL A 434 -24.06 11.28 -10.62
N LYS A 435 -23.60 12.16 -11.51
CA LYS A 435 -23.99 12.13 -12.92
C LYS A 435 -22.76 11.86 -13.77
N VAL A 436 -22.82 10.85 -14.62
CA VAL A 436 -21.72 10.48 -15.53
C VAL A 436 -21.56 11.56 -16.62
N ASP A 437 -20.36 12.13 -16.72
CA ASP A 437 -20.03 13.06 -17.81
C ASP A 437 -19.40 12.35 -18.99
N PHE A 438 -18.43 11.47 -18.76
CA PHE A 438 -17.91 10.59 -19.81
C PHE A 438 -17.33 9.28 -19.23
N VAL A 439 -17.13 8.31 -20.12
CA VAL A 439 -16.56 7.00 -19.79
C VAL A 439 -15.38 6.77 -20.71
N GLU A 440 -14.27 6.38 -20.16
CA GLU A 440 -13.07 6.01 -20.88
C GLU A 440 -12.88 4.50 -20.84
N GLU A 441 -12.91 3.87 -22.01
CA GLU A 441 -12.79 2.41 -22.11
C GLU A 441 -11.34 1.97 -21.90
N ARG A 442 -11.13 1.01 -21.01
CA ARG A 442 -9.87 0.27 -20.82
C ARG A 442 -10.05 -1.18 -21.24
N THR A 443 -8.98 -1.96 -21.21
CA THR A 443 -9.01 -3.37 -21.65
C THR A 443 -9.97 -4.20 -20.80
N ASN A 444 -9.93 -4.10 -19.48
CA ASN A 444 -10.68 -4.96 -18.56
C ASN A 444 -11.81 -4.24 -17.79
N TYR A 445 -11.83 -2.93 -17.76
CA TYR A 445 -12.79 -2.11 -17.03
C TYR A 445 -12.98 -0.78 -17.77
N ASP A 446 -13.93 0.00 -17.31
CA ASP A 446 -14.15 1.36 -17.77
C ASP A 446 -13.80 2.34 -16.64
N ILE A 447 -13.15 3.47 -16.97
CA ILE A 447 -12.96 4.60 -16.06
C ILE A 447 -14.15 5.52 -16.23
N VAL A 448 -14.89 5.75 -15.16
CA VAL A 448 -16.07 6.61 -15.14
C VAL A 448 -15.73 7.94 -14.50
N TYR A 449 -15.96 9.02 -15.23
CA TYR A 449 -15.80 10.39 -14.78
C TYR A 449 -17.19 10.94 -14.47
N ALA A 450 -17.46 11.13 -13.19
CA ALA A 450 -18.77 11.55 -12.71
C ALA A 450 -18.72 12.88 -11.95
N VAL A 451 -19.74 13.68 -12.12
CA VAL A 451 -19.89 14.98 -11.46
C VAL A 451 -20.80 14.82 -10.25
N VAL A 452 -20.36 15.34 -9.12
CA VAL A 452 -21.21 15.55 -7.94
C VAL A 452 -21.84 16.92 -8.02
N GLU A 453 -23.15 17.04 -7.83
CA GLU A 453 -23.85 18.30 -7.97
C GLU A 453 -23.33 19.38 -7.01
N GLY A 454 -22.86 20.49 -7.58
CA GLY A 454 -22.36 21.64 -6.83
C GLY A 454 -20.86 21.71 -6.65
N ILE A 455 -20.09 20.75 -7.20
CA ILE A 455 -18.63 20.78 -7.21
C ILE A 455 -18.08 20.50 -8.61
N ASN A 456 -16.90 21.05 -8.90
CA ASN A 456 -16.27 20.91 -10.21
C ASN A 456 -15.38 19.68 -10.39
N PRO A 457 -14.57 19.25 -9.38
CA PRO A 457 -13.74 18.06 -9.56
C PRO A 457 -14.57 16.82 -9.82
N TYR A 458 -14.08 15.96 -10.72
CA TYR A 458 -14.71 14.65 -10.94
C TYR A 458 -14.50 13.73 -9.75
N LEU A 459 -15.53 12.96 -9.44
CA LEU A 459 -15.36 11.68 -8.81
C LEU A 459 -15.01 10.66 -9.89
N ILE A 460 -13.84 10.05 -9.80
CA ILE A 460 -13.34 9.10 -10.80
C ILE A 460 -13.32 7.72 -10.17
N PHE A 461 -13.92 6.74 -10.85
CA PHE A 461 -13.99 5.37 -10.36
C PHE A 461 -13.98 4.34 -11.49
N ARG A 462 -13.77 3.09 -11.11
CA ARG A 462 -13.80 1.95 -12.02
C ARG A 462 -15.16 1.32 -12.08
N ALA A 463 -15.52 0.89 -13.27
CA ALA A 463 -16.71 0.08 -13.50
C ALA A 463 -16.35 -1.16 -14.33
N SER A 464 -16.94 -2.29 -13.98
CA SER A 464 -16.84 -3.49 -14.78
C SER A 464 -17.59 -3.29 -16.11
N LYS A 465 -17.07 -3.82 -17.21
CA LYS A 465 -17.62 -3.65 -18.58
C LYS A 465 -19.04 -4.16 -18.75
N ASP A 466 -19.47 -5.10 -17.93
CA ASP A 466 -20.84 -5.62 -17.92
C ASP A 466 -21.88 -4.62 -17.41
N ARG A 467 -21.46 -3.61 -16.63
CA ARG A 467 -22.33 -2.53 -16.12
C ARG A 467 -22.85 -1.59 -17.21
N LYS A 468 -22.17 -1.50 -18.36
CA LYS A 468 -22.59 -0.70 -19.54
C LYS A 468 -22.98 0.74 -19.21
N ILE A 469 -22.21 1.40 -18.34
CA ILE A 469 -22.43 2.77 -17.92
C ILE A 469 -22.22 3.72 -19.11
N LYS A 470 -23.08 4.72 -19.24
CA LYS A 470 -23.06 5.68 -20.35
C LYS A 470 -23.04 7.12 -19.86
N LYS A 471 -22.60 8.01 -20.73
CA LYS A 471 -22.70 9.46 -20.53
C LYS A 471 -24.15 9.86 -20.19
N ASN A 472 -24.30 10.76 -19.20
CA ASN A 472 -25.55 11.26 -18.63
C ASN A 472 -26.32 10.29 -17.72
N ASP A 473 -25.82 9.09 -17.46
CA ASP A 473 -26.42 8.21 -16.45
C ASP A 473 -26.36 8.88 -15.07
N ASN A 474 -27.44 8.76 -14.31
CA ASN A 474 -27.48 9.16 -12.90
C ASN A 474 -27.28 7.89 -12.08
N LEU A 475 -26.22 7.89 -11.26
CA LEU A 475 -25.86 6.73 -10.44
C LEU A 475 -25.85 7.11 -8.97
N THR A 476 -26.09 6.14 -8.12
CA THR A 476 -25.71 6.20 -6.71
C THR A 476 -24.47 5.33 -6.57
N VAL A 477 -23.37 5.93 -6.15
CA VAL A 477 -22.14 5.21 -5.79
C VAL A 477 -22.01 5.21 -4.28
N TYR A 478 -21.24 4.28 -3.75
CA TYR A 478 -21.07 4.09 -2.33
C TYR A 478 -19.59 4.24 -1.97
N LEU A 479 -19.27 5.10 -1.02
CA LEU A 479 -17.91 5.37 -0.57
C LEU A 479 -17.61 4.53 0.66
N SER A 480 -16.59 3.69 0.59
CA SER A 480 -16.17 2.85 1.74
C SER A 480 -15.59 3.70 2.85
N LEU A 481 -16.19 3.70 4.03
CA LEU A 481 -15.78 4.49 5.20
C LEU A 481 -14.33 4.20 5.62
N ASP A 482 -13.94 2.93 5.65
CA ASP A 482 -12.58 2.50 6.02
C ASP A 482 -11.48 3.10 5.12
N ASN A 483 -11.86 3.59 3.94
CA ASN A 483 -10.94 4.07 2.90
C ASN A 483 -11.11 5.56 2.57
N LEU A 484 -12.00 6.26 3.27
CA LEU A 484 -12.12 7.71 3.15
C LEU A 484 -10.99 8.39 3.92
N LYS A 485 -10.48 9.48 3.34
CA LYS A 485 -9.50 10.33 4.03
C LYS A 485 -9.87 11.80 3.78
N PHE A 486 -9.57 12.63 4.77
CA PHE A 486 -9.82 14.06 4.70
C PHE A 486 -8.51 14.83 4.76
N PHE A 487 -8.38 15.85 3.92
CA PHE A 487 -7.20 16.72 3.85
C PHE A 487 -7.60 18.18 3.99
N ASN A 488 -6.74 18.96 4.63
CA ASN A 488 -6.87 20.41 4.66
C ASN A 488 -6.18 21.02 3.44
N GLU A 489 -6.84 21.97 2.74
CA GLU A 489 -6.30 22.62 1.55
C GLU A 489 -4.97 23.37 1.82
N LYS A 490 -4.84 23.98 3.00
CA LYS A 490 -3.69 24.83 3.33
C LYS A 490 -2.41 24.07 3.69
N ASN A 491 -2.54 22.83 4.14
CA ASN A 491 -1.42 22.10 4.74
C ASN A 491 -1.14 20.76 4.08
N ASP A 492 -1.96 20.28 3.12
CA ASP A 492 -1.94 18.88 2.61
C ASP A 492 -1.87 17.81 3.72
N SER A 493 -2.20 18.19 4.95
CA SER A 493 -2.14 17.32 6.11
C SER A 493 -3.42 16.52 6.24
N TYR A 494 -3.28 15.27 6.67
CA TYR A 494 -4.42 14.44 7.04
C TYR A 494 -5.20 15.08 8.17
N VAL A 495 -6.49 15.19 7.96
CA VAL A 495 -7.43 15.69 8.96
C VAL A 495 -7.91 14.56 9.87
N LEU A 496 -7.80 13.31 9.39
CA LEU A 496 -7.99 12.12 10.19
C LEU A 496 -6.81 11.93 11.13
N ARG A 497 -7.10 11.74 12.40
CA ARG A 497 -6.15 11.08 13.28
C ARG A 497 -5.92 9.70 12.71
N GLU A 498 -4.71 9.40 12.30
CA GLU A 498 -4.35 8.01 12.08
C GLU A 498 -4.55 7.26 13.40
N VAL A 499 -5.67 6.51 13.48
CA VAL A 499 -5.84 5.52 14.54
C VAL A 499 -4.94 4.35 14.20
N ALA A 500 -3.65 4.60 14.21
CA ALA A 500 -2.68 3.55 13.99
C ALA A 500 -2.77 2.49 15.08
N TYR A 501 -3.25 2.90 16.30
CA TYR A 501 -3.34 2.00 17.46
C TYR A 501 -4.45 2.47 18.39
N PRO A 502 -5.31 1.59 18.85
CA PRO A 502 -6.01 1.86 20.08
C PRO A 502 -4.93 1.97 21.18
N ASN A 503 -4.65 3.18 21.65
CA ASN A 503 -3.78 3.41 22.80
C ASN A 503 -4.49 2.87 24.09
N LYS A 504 -4.74 1.55 24.10
CA LYS A 504 -5.59 0.88 25.09
C LYS A 504 -4.76 0.08 26.07
N ALA A 505 -5.14 0.14 27.33
CA ALA A 505 -4.58 -0.69 28.40
C ALA A 505 -5.67 -1.01 29.41
N VAL A 506 -5.52 -2.08 30.17
CA VAL A 506 -6.39 -2.31 31.34
C VAL A 506 -5.93 -1.42 32.48
N ALA A 507 -6.87 -0.72 33.11
CA ALA A 507 -6.60 0.13 34.26
C ALA A 507 -7.61 -0.10 35.39
N LYS A 508 -7.14 0.11 36.61
CA LYS A 508 -7.98 0.09 37.80
C LYS A 508 -8.08 1.48 38.42
N VAL A 509 -9.29 1.94 38.59
CA VAL A 509 -9.58 3.21 39.30
C VAL A 509 -9.86 2.90 40.77
N SER A 510 -9.28 3.70 41.64
CA SER A 510 -9.52 3.63 43.09
C SER A 510 -9.44 5.00 43.74
N THR A 511 -10.19 5.18 44.83
CA THR A 511 -10.16 6.39 45.65
C THR A 511 -9.07 6.26 46.74
N LEU A 512 -8.16 7.20 46.79
CA LEU A 512 -7.10 7.27 47.80
C LEU A 512 -7.66 7.84 49.12
N LYS A 513 -6.92 7.65 50.25
CA LYS A 513 -7.29 8.13 51.58
C LYS A 513 -7.43 9.65 51.69
N ASP A 514 -6.78 10.40 50.83
CA ASP A 514 -6.83 11.86 50.74
C ASP A 514 -7.97 12.37 49.80
N GLY A 515 -8.82 11.45 49.31
CA GLY A 515 -9.93 11.78 48.43
C GLY A 515 -9.56 11.85 46.94
N LYS A 516 -8.30 11.75 46.55
CA LYS A 516 -7.87 11.76 45.15
C LYS A 516 -8.18 10.47 44.45
N ARG A 517 -8.24 10.54 43.12
CA ARG A 517 -8.51 9.41 42.26
C ARG A 517 -7.19 8.88 41.68
N GLU A 518 -6.90 7.61 41.92
CA GLU A 518 -5.73 6.92 41.35
C GLU A 518 -6.18 6.00 40.21
N VAL A 519 -5.55 6.11 39.07
CA VAL A 519 -5.68 5.22 37.92
C VAL A 519 -4.40 4.40 37.80
N VAL A 520 -4.46 3.10 38.06
CA VAL A 520 -3.33 2.18 37.96
C VAL A 520 -3.45 1.43 36.65
N ILE A 521 -2.58 1.77 35.70
CA ILE A 521 -2.51 1.08 34.40
C ILE A 521 -1.76 -0.24 34.59
N SER A 522 -2.10 -1.26 33.81
CA SER A 522 -1.44 -2.56 33.83
C SER A 522 0.08 -2.46 33.97
N ARG A 523 0.68 -3.30 34.81
CA ARG A 523 2.12 -3.31 35.12
C ARG A 523 2.66 -2.13 35.92
N GLY A 524 1.78 -1.29 36.51
CA GLY A 524 2.12 -0.44 37.65
C GLY A 524 2.43 1.01 37.34
N GLU A 525 2.18 1.54 36.16
CA GLU A 525 2.15 3.00 35.94
C GLU A 525 0.90 3.58 36.62
N LYS A 526 1.06 4.75 37.26
CA LYS A 526 0.01 5.36 38.07
C LYS A 526 -0.20 6.81 37.68
N LEU A 527 -1.46 7.16 37.50
CA LEU A 527 -1.92 8.53 37.33
C LEU A 527 -2.80 8.93 38.51
N VAL A 528 -2.60 10.12 39.05
CA VAL A 528 -3.36 10.61 40.21
C VAL A 528 -3.96 11.95 39.89
N TYR A 529 -5.27 12.09 40.10
CA TYR A 529 -6.07 13.29 39.83
C TYR A 529 -6.83 13.70 41.08
N ASP A 530 -7.08 14.99 41.23
CA ASP A 530 -7.90 15.50 42.33
C ASP A 530 -9.36 15.04 42.18
N GLU A 531 -9.89 15.03 40.94
CA GLU A 531 -11.23 14.58 40.63
C GLU A 531 -11.23 13.82 39.28
N LEU A 532 -12.04 12.76 39.19
CA LEU A 532 -12.34 12.06 37.96
C LEU A 532 -13.80 11.58 37.97
N PRO A 533 -14.54 11.67 36.86
CA PRO A 533 -15.96 11.31 36.80
C PRO A 533 -16.23 9.78 36.73
N TYR A 534 -15.31 8.96 37.18
CA TYR A 534 -15.39 7.49 37.10
C TYR A 534 -15.45 6.89 38.50
N GLU A 535 -16.28 5.84 38.69
CA GLU A 535 -16.35 5.09 39.96
C GLU A 535 -15.10 4.19 40.16
N ASP A 536 -14.94 3.63 41.36
CA ASP A 536 -13.92 2.63 41.62
C ASP A 536 -14.24 1.34 40.87
N GLY A 537 -13.28 0.83 40.07
CA GLY A 537 -13.49 -0.33 39.21
C GLY A 537 -12.33 -0.62 38.26
N GLU A 538 -12.53 -1.64 37.45
CA GLU A 538 -11.61 -1.98 36.37
C GLU A 538 -12.20 -1.50 35.04
N TYR A 539 -11.34 -0.89 34.20
CA TYR A 539 -11.73 -0.23 32.95
C TYR A 539 -10.70 -0.50 31.87
N GLN A 540 -11.11 -0.36 30.62
CA GLN A 540 -10.21 -0.19 29.50
C GLN A 540 -9.79 1.28 29.43
N PHE A 541 -8.50 1.54 29.65
CA PHE A 541 -7.88 2.87 29.55
C PHE A 541 -7.54 3.15 28.08
N VAL A 542 -8.06 4.24 27.54
CA VAL A 542 -7.80 4.70 26.16
C VAL A 542 -7.11 6.05 26.21
N LEU A 543 -5.83 6.11 25.84
CA LEU A 543 -5.06 7.34 25.80
C LEU A 543 -5.39 8.13 24.52
N LYS A 544 -5.79 9.40 24.66
CA LYS A 544 -6.02 10.30 23.53
C LYS A 544 -4.68 10.82 22.98
N GLN A 545 -4.44 10.60 21.70
CA GLN A 545 -3.15 10.87 21.04
C GLN A 545 -2.73 12.35 21.10
N ASP A 546 -3.69 13.24 20.92
CA ASP A 546 -3.50 14.69 20.78
C ASP A 546 -3.54 15.46 22.11
N LYS A 547 -3.89 14.79 23.22
CA LYS A 547 -4.00 15.39 24.54
C LYS A 547 -2.80 15.11 25.43
N ALA A 548 -1.93 14.17 25.02
CA ALA A 548 -0.70 13.90 25.76
C ALA A 548 0.37 14.94 25.41
N GLU A 549 0.90 15.62 26.40
CA GLU A 549 1.93 16.65 26.22
C GLU A 549 3.32 16.12 26.59
N VAL A 550 4.29 16.25 25.67
CA VAL A 550 5.69 15.95 25.98
C VAL A 550 6.24 17.02 26.92
N VAL A 551 6.91 16.58 27.98
CA VAL A 551 7.51 17.51 28.95
C VAL A 551 8.84 18.05 28.43
N PHE A 552 8.95 19.36 28.25
CA PHE A 552 10.16 20.02 27.78
C PHE A 552 10.43 21.33 28.54
N ASP A 553 11.68 21.76 28.60
CA ASP A 553 12.07 23.03 29.18
C ASP A 553 11.68 24.18 28.25
N LYS A 554 10.78 25.06 28.73
CA LYS A 554 10.27 26.22 27.95
C LYS A 554 11.37 27.24 27.56
N LYS A 555 12.54 27.25 28.24
CA LYS A 555 13.64 28.19 27.93
C LYS A 555 14.63 27.63 26.91
N THR A 556 14.93 26.34 26.99
CA THR A 556 15.94 25.68 26.14
C THR A 556 15.32 24.96 24.97
N ALA A 557 13.99 24.81 24.96
CA ALA A 557 13.25 24.01 24.00
C ALA A 557 13.77 22.55 23.86
N LYS A 558 14.32 22.00 24.96
CA LYS A 558 14.78 20.61 25.02
C LYS A 558 13.82 19.77 25.85
N VAL A 559 13.63 18.53 25.47
CA VAL A 559 12.87 17.55 26.25
C VAL A 559 13.57 17.34 27.58
N ILE A 560 12.82 17.34 28.69
CA ILE A 560 13.36 17.22 30.02
C ILE A 560 13.61 15.75 30.36
N GLU A 561 14.81 15.42 30.78
CA GLU A 561 15.14 14.08 31.27
C GLU A 561 14.44 13.77 32.61
N ASP A 562 14.23 12.46 32.86
CA ASP A 562 13.43 11.90 33.97
C ASP A 562 13.59 12.60 35.37
N LYS A 563 14.79 13.04 35.69
CA LYS A 563 15.08 13.63 37.02
C LYS A 563 14.59 15.08 37.20
N GLU A 564 14.31 15.78 36.13
CA GLU A 564 13.91 17.20 36.17
C GLU A 564 12.39 17.39 35.97
N VAL A 565 11.67 16.40 35.44
CA VAL A 565 10.23 16.42 35.19
C VAL A 565 9.43 16.71 36.46
N LEU A 566 9.84 16.17 37.58
CA LEU A 566 9.19 16.37 38.90
C LEU A 566 9.11 17.82 39.37
N LYS A 567 9.86 18.73 38.72
CA LYS A 567 9.87 20.16 39.07
C LYS A 567 8.91 21.00 38.24
N VAL A 568 8.44 20.49 37.11
CA VAL A 568 7.74 21.26 36.07
C VAL A 568 6.31 20.77 35.82
N ALA A 569 6.00 19.50 36.11
CA ALA A 569 4.69 18.90 35.90
C ALA A 569 3.93 18.63 37.21
N PRO A 570 2.61 18.62 37.22
CA PRO A 570 1.81 18.19 38.39
C PRO A 570 2.22 16.77 38.80
N LYS A 571 2.49 16.59 40.10
CA LYS A 571 2.86 15.28 40.64
C LYS A 571 1.78 14.24 40.34
N GLY A 572 2.16 13.14 39.69
CA GLY A 572 1.29 11.99 39.49
C GLY A 572 0.51 11.97 38.18
N GLN A 573 0.73 12.93 37.27
CA GLN A 573 -0.01 12.96 35.98
C GLN A 573 0.91 12.71 34.78
N PHE A 574 1.87 11.78 34.87
CA PHE A 574 2.77 11.50 33.76
C PHE A 574 3.04 10.01 33.58
N LEU A 575 3.25 9.62 32.34
CA LEU A 575 3.64 8.28 31.93
C LEU A 575 5.06 8.29 31.37
N SER A 576 5.80 7.21 31.64
CA SER A 576 7.14 6.99 31.07
C SER A 576 7.02 6.39 29.67
N VAL A 577 7.68 7.02 28.71
CA VAL A 577 7.58 6.68 27.28
C VAL A 577 8.95 6.28 26.77
N SER A 578 9.00 5.18 26.03
CA SER A 578 10.17 4.79 25.24
C SER A 578 9.87 5.00 23.76
N CYS A 579 10.53 5.98 23.15
CA CYS A 579 10.35 6.31 21.75
C CYS A 579 11.02 5.25 20.88
N TYR A 580 10.33 4.79 19.85
CA TYR A 580 10.84 3.87 18.84
C TYR A 580 11.01 4.55 17.49
N ASP A 581 10.11 5.50 17.17
CA ASP A 581 10.13 6.19 15.91
C ASP A 581 9.37 7.52 15.97
N GLU A 582 9.65 8.41 15.01
CA GLU A 582 9.07 9.73 14.89
C GLU A 582 8.78 10.03 13.43
N GLU A 583 7.57 10.48 13.14
CA GLU A 583 7.16 10.93 11.81
C GLU A 583 6.90 12.44 11.85
N PRO A 584 7.86 13.27 11.40
CA PRO A 584 7.67 14.70 11.36
C PRO A 584 6.71 15.10 10.26
N GLN A 585 5.61 15.76 10.63
CA GLN A 585 4.74 16.49 9.72
C GLN A 585 4.86 17.99 10.01
N LYS A 586 4.36 18.83 9.09
CA LYS A 586 4.58 20.27 9.11
C LYS A 586 4.26 20.97 10.44
N ASP A 587 3.23 20.52 11.15
CA ASP A 587 2.75 21.12 12.40
C ASP A 587 2.64 20.13 13.57
N VAL A 588 2.77 18.83 13.32
CA VAL A 588 2.64 17.76 14.31
C VAL A 588 3.66 16.67 14.04
N ASN A 589 4.38 16.26 15.08
CA ASN A 589 5.19 15.05 15.05
C ASN A 589 4.39 13.89 15.63
N TYR A 590 4.22 12.84 14.87
CA TYR A 590 3.70 11.57 15.40
C TYR A 590 4.85 10.76 15.99
N ILE A 591 4.72 10.44 17.27
CA ILE A 591 5.71 9.66 18.00
C ILE A 591 5.13 8.28 18.24
N TYR A 592 5.79 7.28 17.73
CA TYR A 592 5.46 5.88 17.97
C TYR A 592 6.30 5.39 19.15
N ALA A 593 5.64 5.04 20.23
CA ALA A 593 6.31 4.81 21.49
C ALA A 593 5.68 3.65 22.27
N GLN A 594 6.46 3.06 23.15
CA GLN A 594 5.97 2.11 24.14
C GLN A 594 5.81 2.79 25.50
N ILE A 595 4.64 2.65 26.07
CA ILE A 595 4.33 3.06 27.44
C ILE A 595 4.22 1.78 28.27
N LYS A 596 4.85 1.79 29.44
CA LYS A 596 4.78 0.65 30.34
C LYS A 596 3.34 0.41 30.79
N GLY A 597 2.82 -0.77 30.55
CA GLY A 597 1.43 -1.14 30.87
C GLY A 597 0.49 -1.20 29.69
N PHE A 598 0.93 -0.70 28.52
CA PHE A 598 0.24 -0.92 27.26
C PHE A 598 0.86 -2.15 26.59
N ASP A 599 0.02 -3.04 26.07
CA ASP A 599 0.47 -4.24 25.39
C ASP A 599 0.97 -3.94 23.97
N GLU A 600 0.52 -2.82 23.40
CA GLU A 600 0.88 -2.34 22.07
C GLU A 600 1.63 -1.01 22.12
N TYR A 601 2.23 -0.62 21.00
CA TYR A 601 2.80 0.71 20.82
C TYR A 601 1.67 1.76 20.83
N VAL A 602 1.95 2.92 21.37
CA VAL A 602 1.04 4.06 21.35
C VAL A 602 1.53 5.09 20.35
N THR A 603 0.61 5.75 19.68
CA THR A 603 0.91 6.91 18.84
C THR A 603 0.57 8.17 19.60
N LEU A 604 1.53 9.10 19.68
CA LEU A 604 1.36 10.40 20.31
C LEU A 604 1.49 11.48 19.25
N ALA A 605 0.54 12.39 19.18
CA ALA A 605 0.60 13.56 18.31
C ALA A 605 1.18 14.75 19.12
N VAL A 606 2.41 15.14 18.83
CA VAL A 606 3.10 16.23 19.55
C VAL A 606 3.12 17.48 18.68
N LYS A 607 2.52 18.56 19.17
CA LYS A 607 2.59 19.86 18.50
C LYS A 607 4.02 20.39 18.60
N ASN A 608 4.67 20.59 17.47
CA ASN A 608 5.86 21.39 17.17
C ASN A 608 7.03 20.63 16.54
N ASN A 609 7.92 21.35 15.91
CA ASN A 609 9.18 21.01 15.26
C ASN A 609 10.23 20.34 16.18
N PHE A 610 9.81 19.48 17.05
CA PHE A 610 10.63 18.73 17.98
C PHE A 610 10.94 17.35 17.43
N SER A 611 12.23 17.04 17.29
CA SER A 611 12.68 15.69 17.08
C SER A 611 13.01 15.03 18.42
N VAL A 612 12.26 13.98 18.78
CA VAL A 612 12.57 13.10 19.92
C VAL A 612 13.45 11.92 19.51
N TYR A 613 13.81 11.81 18.26
CA TYR A 613 14.57 10.70 17.67
C TYR A 613 15.89 10.35 18.36
N LYS A 614 16.47 11.30 19.07
CA LYS A 614 17.71 11.09 19.84
C LYS A 614 17.47 10.79 21.32
N MET A 615 16.22 10.74 21.76
CA MET A 615 15.89 10.49 23.16
C MET A 615 15.19 9.16 23.35
N PRO A 616 15.88 8.12 23.83
CA PRO A 616 15.30 6.78 23.96
C PRO A 616 14.20 6.70 25.04
N LYS A 617 14.12 7.67 25.97
CA LYS A 617 13.11 7.71 27.03
C LYS A 617 12.77 9.14 27.42
N PHE A 618 11.49 9.43 27.54
CA PHE A 618 10.97 10.72 28.01
C PHE A 618 9.67 10.52 28.79
N LYS A 619 9.08 11.59 29.29
CA LYS A 619 7.77 11.55 29.97
C LYS A 619 6.76 12.41 29.23
N ILE A 620 5.51 11.97 29.27
CA ILE A 620 4.35 12.74 28.83
C ILE A 620 3.48 13.07 30.03
N VAL A 621 2.88 14.25 30.01
CA VAL A 621 1.80 14.63 30.93
C VAL A 621 0.48 14.19 30.29
N VAL A 622 -0.34 13.51 31.08
CA VAL A 622 -1.67 13.08 30.68
C VAL A 622 -2.68 13.88 31.52
N PRO A 623 -3.33 14.91 30.95
CA PRO A 623 -4.37 15.66 31.66
C PRO A 623 -5.60 14.78 31.88
N SER A 624 -6.54 15.21 32.72
CA SER A 624 -7.75 14.44 33.06
C SER A 624 -8.68 14.19 31.86
N ASP A 625 -8.61 15.02 30.83
CA ASP A 625 -9.31 14.88 29.56
C ASP A 625 -8.47 14.16 28.49
N GLY A 626 -7.23 13.78 28.82
CA GLY A 626 -6.28 13.12 27.94
C GLY A 626 -6.49 11.61 27.78
N PHE A 627 -7.50 11.04 28.39
CA PHE A 627 -7.87 9.63 28.28
C PHE A 627 -9.37 9.43 28.47
N GLU A 628 -9.84 8.24 28.15
CA GLU A 628 -11.17 7.72 28.47
C GLU A 628 -11.05 6.39 29.21
N LEU A 629 -12.04 6.10 30.06
CA LEU A 629 -12.19 4.82 30.71
C LEU A 629 -13.50 4.18 30.22
N LEU A 630 -13.36 3.10 29.49
CA LEU A 630 -14.48 2.33 28.95
C LEU A 630 -14.71 1.09 29.82
N PRO A 631 -15.96 0.59 29.94
CA PRO A 631 -16.20 -0.71 30.57
C PRO A 631 -15.32 -1.79 29.93
N LEU A 632 -14.85 -2.75 30.72
CA LEU A 632 -14.26 -3.96 30.18
C LEU A 632 -15.37 -4.82 29.57
N GLU A 633 -15.25 -5.19 28.30
CA GLU A 633 -16.14 -6.14 27.62
C GLU A 633 -15.99 -7.56 28.17
#